data_d5eb0d9a944e45038334a15e34563d61
#
_entry.id   d5eb0d9a944e45038334a15e34563d61
#
_cell.length_a   1.000
_cell.length_b   1.000
_cell.length_c   1.000
_cell.angle_alpha   90.00
_cell.angle_beta   90.00
_cell.angle_gamma   90.00
#
_symmetry.space_group_name_H-M   'P 1'
#
loop_
_entity.id
_entity.type
_entity.pdbx_description
1 polymer ?
#
loop_
_entity_poly.entity_id
_entity_poly.type
_entity_poly.pdbx_seq_one_letter_code
_entity_poly.pdbx_strand_id
1 'polypeptide(L)'
;MGNTVAAFRKLGAMIDCSRNAVMSVDALKRFITVLARMGYNQVQLYMEDTYEVDGEPHFGYLRGKYSKAELKELDDFAFGLGMELVPNIQTLAHMNAFLRWRRDLVDTADIMLVGEEKVYDLIDRMFSSLRQCFRTKTLHIGMDEAHMLGRGKYYDRNGPVNRFDILLSHLQKVCKIAEKYDFRPMMWSDMFYRLASGGEYYASNSKFDASVKASIPENLTLVYWDYYSLDKKHYDAMIKGHKLLTDRLAFAGGVWKWRGFAPLNGVGIKATKAAFRACMDGGVEDVFLTMWGDNGAECSSFAVLPTLCYGACLAQGITKMADIRSKFHEWTGMQFDDFMLLDLPNRLDPSKISVNPAKYLLYADCFMSIFQNLEKAEYADAYASFARKLKNASKRTGAYAYIFETLSKLCAVLAIKSTICTRTREAYACADRQQLDRVIRDYRKMIKLTEEFYYAFRRQWYQENKPHGFDVQDARIGGLIQRMRSCLERLTEYRSGDIDTIPELEETIVPFAEQLPVCNSWADSVSSNVMV
;
A
#
# COMPACT_ATOMS: atom_id res chain seq x y z
N MET A 1 8.73 34.02 -19.77
CA MET A 1 8.50 32.77 -19.03
C MET A 1 9.39 31.75 -19.73
N GLY A 2 10.51 31.39 -19.13
CA GLY A 2 11.43 30.40 -19.71
C GLY A 2 10.73 29.05 -19.75
N ASN A 3 10.74 28.38 -20.91
CA ASN A 3 10.31 27.00 -21.06
C ASN A 3 11.19 26.14 -20.14
N THR A 4 10.71 25.84 -18.94
CA THR A 4 11.33 24.80 -18.10
C THR A 4 11.03 23.48 -18.80
N VAL A 5 12.05 22.90 -19.41
CA VAL A 5 11.95 21.54 -19.98
C VAL A 5 11.63 20.62 -18.80
N ALA A 6 10.53 19.87 -18.87
CA ALA A 6 10.18 18.90 -17.85
C ALA A 6 11.32 17.87 -17.76
N ALA A 7 11.79 17.58 -16.54
CA ALA A 7 12.91 16.67 -16.31
C ALA A 7 12.60 15.22 -16.75
N PHE A 8 11.31 14.87 -16.85
CA PHE A 8 10.84 13.54 -17.23
C PHE A 8 9.88 13.63 -18.40
N ARG A 9 9.97 12.69 -19.34
CA ARG A 9 9.02 12.52 -20.44
C ARG A 9 7.66 12.04 -19.91
N LYS A 10 7.68 11.11 -18.95
CA LYS A 10 6.50 10.63 -18.23
C LYS A 10 6.69 10.85 -16.74
N LEU A 11 5.75 11.56 -16.14
CA LEU A 11 5.60 11.70 -14.70
C LEU A 11 4.25 11.11 -14.32
N GLY A 12 4.25 9.94 -13.70
CA GLY A 12 3.05 9.17 -13.38
C GLY A 12 2.77 9.01 -11.90
N ALA A 13 1.53 8.61 -11.59
CA ALA A 13 1.14 8.05 -10.30
C ALA A 13 0.42 6.72 -10.53
N MET A 14 0.73 5.71 -9.70
CA MET A 14 0.06 4.40 -9.76
C MET A 14 -0.84 4.23 -8.55
N ILE A 15 -2.11 4.01 -8.79
CA ILE A 15 -3.14 3.81 -7.77
C ILE A 15 -3.39 2.31 -7.61
N ASP A 16 -3.21 1.80 -6.38
CA ASP A 16 -3.53 0.42 -6.05
C ASP A 16 -5.04 0.25 -5.85
N CYS A 17 -5.66 -0.56 -6.70
CA CYS A 17 -7.08 -0.91 -6.69
C CYS A 17 -7.31 -2.38 -6.32
N SER A 18 -6.28 -3.09 -5.81
CA SER A 18 -6.32 -4.54 -5.60
C SER A 18 -6.35 -4.95 -4.12
N ARG A 19 -5.88 -4.11 -3.20
CA ARG A 19 -5.80 -4.42 -1.75
C ARG A 19 -7.06 -4.02 -1.01
N ASN A 20 -8.21 -4.60 -1.38
CA ASN A 20 -9.58 -4.38 -0.91
C ASN A 20 -10.23 -3.09 -1.44
N ALA A 21 -9.57 -1.94 -1.41
CA ALA A 21 -10.13 -0.71 -1.91
C ALA A 21 -10.05 -0.63 -3.45
N VAL A 22 -11.19 -0.36 -4.07
CA VAL A 22 -11.28 0.08 -5.47
C VAL A 22 -11.81 1.50 -5.45
N MET A 23 -11.01 2.46 -5.89
CA MET A 23 -11.42 3.86 -5.87
C MET A 23 -12.66 4.06 -6.75
N SER A 24 -13.67 4.80 -6.27
CA SER A 24 -14.87 5.10 -7.06
C SER A 24 -14.53 5.96 -8.27
N VAL A 25 -15.32 5.87 -9.34
CA VAL A 25 -15.11 6.65 -10.57
C VAL A 25 -15.03 8.15 -10.26
N ASP A 26 -15.94 8.67 -9.42
CA ASP A 26 -15.94 10.08 -9.04
C ASP A 26 -14.71 10.51 -8.23
N ALA A 27 -14.29 9.68 -7.28
CA ALA A 27 -13.08 9.95 -6.50
C ALA A 27 -11.83 9.89 -7.37
N LEU A 28 -11.76 8.92 -8.29
CA LEU A 28 -10.64 8.78 -9.21
C LEU A 28 -10.55 9.98 -10.17
N LYS A 29 -11.69 10.46 -10.71
CA LYS A 29 -11.72 11.68 -11.53
C LYS A 29 -11.24 12.91 -10.76
N ARG A 30 -11.66 13.06 -9.48
CA ARG A 30 -11.16 14.14 -8.62
C ARG A 30 -9.64 14.03 -8.42
N PHE A 31 -9.14 12.81 -8.21
CA PHE A 31 -7.73 12.55 -7.99
C PHE A 31 -6.90 12.83 -9.26
N ILE A 32 -7.34 12.34 -10.43
CA ILE A 32 -6.74 12.63 -11.74
C ILE A 32 -6.70 14.14 -12.00
N THR A 33 -7.77 14.86 -11.66
CA THR A 33 -7.81 16.33 -11.82
C THR A 33 -6.72 17.04 -11.00
N VAL A 34 -6.50 16.62 -9.76
CA VAL A 34 -5.44 17.19 -8.92
C VAL A 34 -4.06 16.85 -9.48
N LEU A 35 -3.85 15.61 -9.93
CA LEU A 35 -2.59 15.19 -10.57
C LEU A 35 -2.30 15.99 -11.85
N ALA A 36 -3.31 16.19 -12.72
CA ALA A 36 -3.18 17.00 -13.93
C ALA A 36 -2.76 18.44 -13.61
N ARG A 37 -3.36 19.06 -12.58
CA ARG A 37 -2.97 20.41 -12.11
C ARG A 37 -1.53 20.46 -11.61
N MET A 38 -1.03 19.39 -10.99
CA MET A 38 0.35 19.25 -10.55
C MET A 38 1.34 19.04 -11.70
N GLY A 39 0.85 18.74 -12.91
CA GLY A 39 1.67 18.49 -14.10
C GLY A 39 2.03 17.02 -14.30
N TYR A 40 1.36 16.10 -13.64
CA TYR A 40 1.41 14.68 -14.00
C TYR A 40 0.78 14.48 -15.37
N ASN A 41 1.33 13.56 -16.17
CA ASN A 41 0.82 13.23 -17.50
C ASN A 41 0.47 11.75 -17.67
N GLN A 42 0.58 10.95 -16.60
CA GLN A 42 0.21 9.54 -16.61
C GLN A 42 -0.42 9.12 -15.27
N VAL A 43 -1.45 8.27 -15.32
CA VAL A 43 -1.99 7.53 -14.18
C VAL A 43 -2.00 6.05 -14.53
N GLN A 44 -1.52 5.21 -13.64
CA GLN A 44 -1.60 3.76 -13.76
C GLN A 44 -2.62 3.23 -12.74
N LEU A 45 -3.47 2.30 -13.16
CA LEU A 45 -4.38 1.55 -12.28
C LEU A 45 -3.82 0.15 -12.06
N TYR A 46 -3.35 -0.12 -10.85
CA TYR A 46 -2.89 -1.46 -10.47
C TYR A 46 -4.09 -2.28 -10.01
N MET A 47 -4.44 -3.30 -10.79
CA MET A 47 -5.76 -3.92 -10.72
C MET A 47 -5.73 -5.44 -10.61
N GLU A 48 -4.70 -6.11 -10.31
CA GLU A 48 -4.67 -7.61 -10.25
C GLU A 48 -5.86 -8.29 -10.96
N ASP A 49 -6.99 -8.46 -10.26
CA ASP A 49 -8.24 -9.00 -10.81
C ASP A 49 -9.44 -8.01 -10.75
N THR A 50 -9.23 -6.75 -10.32
CA THR A 50 -10.34 -5.81 -10.06
C THR A 50 -10.82 -5.05 -11.30
N TYR A 51 -10.94 -5.74 -12.42
CA TYR A 51 -11.55 -5.24 -13.68
C TYR A 51 -12.32 -6.35 -14.40
N GLU A 52 -13.16 -5.98 -15.34
CA GLU A 52 -14.00 -6.92 -16.08
C GLU A 52 -13.20 -7.61 -17.18
N VAL A 53 -13.28 -8.95 -17.24
CA VAL A 53 -12.68 -9.78 -18.28
C VAL A 53 -13.76 -10.64 -18.94
N ASP A 54 -13.85 -10.58 -20.28
CA ASP A 54 -14.82 -11.33 -21.06
C ASP A 54 -14.66 -12.84 -20.86
N GLY A 55 -15.77 -13.51 -20.53
CA GLY A 55 -15.80 -14.95 -20.32
C GLY A 55 -15.24 -15.43 -18.97
N GLU A 56 -14.86 -14.51 -18.05
CA GLU A 56 -14.37 -14.86 -16.72
C GLU A 56 -15.22 -14.23 -15.60
N PRO A 57 -16.37 -14.80 -15.25
CA PRO A 57 -17.29 -14.22 -14.28
C PRO A 57 -16.70 -14.07 -12.88
N HIS A 58 -15.76 -14.93 -12.51
CA HIS A 58 -15.07 -14.88 -11.22
C HIS A 58 -13.88 -13.90 -11.18
N PHE A 59 -13.53 -13.26 -12.29
CA PHE A 59 -12.48 -12.25 -12.27
C PHE A 59 -12.98 -11.00 -11.54
N GLY A 60 -12.36 -10.66 -10.41
CA GLY A 60 -12.80 -9.60 -9.49
C GLY A 60 -14.17 -9.83 -8.85
N TYR A 61 -14.58 -11.09 -8.70
CA TYR A 61 -15.88 -11.45 -8.15
C TYR A 61 -16.04 -10.95 -6.72
N LEU A 62 -17.11 -10.16 -6.49
CA LEU A 62 -17.44 -9.50 -5.22
C LEU A 62 -16.38 -8.51 -4.69
N ARG A 63 -15.44 -8.05 -5.53
CA ARG A 63 -14.36 -7.14 -5.14
C ARG A 63 -14.55 -5.69 -5.62
N GLY A 64 -15.70 -5.34 -6.14
CA GLY A 64 -15.98 -3.99 -6.64
C GLY A 64 -15.21 -3.63 -7.91
N LYS A 65 -14.88 -4.62 -8.73
CA LYS A 65 -14.15 -4.44 -9.99
C LYS A 65 -14.72 -3.32 -10.86
N TYR A 66 -13.86 -2.70 -11.65
CA TYR A 66 -14.30 -1.79 -12.69
C TYR A 66 -14.93 -2.54 -13.85
N SER A 67 -16.10 -2.06 -14.29
CA SER A 67 -16.68 -2.48 -15.58
C SER A 67 -15.90 -1.88 -16.74
N LYS A 68 -16.05 -2.47 -17.94
CA LYS A 68 -15.46 -1.90 -19.16
C LYS A 68 -15.99 -0.48 -19.43
N ALA A 69 -17.26 -0.20 -19.12
CA ALA A 69 -17.83 1.13 -19.25
C ALA A 69 -17.16 2.16 -18.33
N GLU A 70 -16.96 1.81 -17.05
CA GLU A 70 -16.26 2.67 -16.09
C GLU A 70 -14.81 2.93 -16.51
N LEU A 71 -14.08 1.90 -16.98
CA LEU A 71 -12.70 2.07 -17.45
C LEU A 71 -12.62 2.96 -18.68
N LYS A 72 -13.55 2.81 -19.61
CA LYS A 72 -13.63 3.67 -20.80
C LYS A 72 -13.95 5.12 -20.42
N GLU A 73 -14.89 5.33 -19.51
CA GLU A 73 -15.23 6.65 -18.97
C GLU A 73 -14.02 7.33 -18.32
N LEU A 74 -13.23 6.58 -17.54
CA LEU A 74 -12.01 7.07 -16.89
C LEU A 74 -10.91 7.38 -17.92
N ASP A 75 -10.74 6.55 -18.94
CA ASP A 75 -9.78 6.77 -20.02
C ASP A 75 -10.14 8.02 -20.84
N ASP A 76 -11.42 8.19 -21.20
CA ASP A 76 -11.92 9.39 -21.89
C ASP A 76 -11.71 10.65 -21.03
N PHE A 77 -11.97 10.57 -19.72
CA PHE A 77 -11.77 11.67 -18.78
C PHE A 77 -10.29 12.07 -18.64
N ALA A 78 -9.41 11.10 -18.45
CA ALA A 78 -7.97 11.33 -18.34
C ALA A 78 -7.41 11.94 -19.62
N PHE A 79 -7.81 11.41 -20.78
CA PHE A 79 -7.43 11.95 -22.09
C PHE A 79 -7.87 13.41 -22.27
N GLY A 80 -9.08 13.77 -21.83
CA GLY A 80 -9.58 15.15 -21.88
C GLY A 80 -8.74 16.13 -21.05
N LEU A 81 -7.97 15.64 -20.07
CA LEU A 81 -7.01 16.41 -19.27
C LEU A 81 -5.56 16.33 -19.78
N GLY A 82 -5.33 15.68 -20.94
CA GLY A 82 -3.99 15.47 -21.50
C GLY A 82 -3.19 14.41 -20.75
N MET A 83 -3.85 13.52 -20.00
CA MET A 83 -3.22 12.44 -19.25
C MET A 83 -3.42 11.09 -19.92
N GLU A 84 -2.41 10.23 -19.84
CA GLU A 84 -2.48 8.83 -20.25
C GLU A 84 -2.98 7.98 -19.09
N LEU A 85 -4.04 7.19 -19.28
CA LEU A 85 -4.47 6.17 -18.32
C LEU A 85 -3.91 4.81 -18.75
N VAL A 86 -3.16 4.16 -17.87
CA VAL A 86 -2.43 2.91 -18.15
C VAL A 86 -2.96 1.78 -17.28
N PRO A 87 -3.39 0.64 -17.88
CA PRO A 87 -3.67 -0.56 -17.11
C PRO A 87 -2.35 -1.16 -16.59
N ASN A 88 -2.31 -1.41 -15.28
CA ASN A 88 -1.23 -2.10 -14.60
C ASN A 88 -1.82 -3.35 -13.95
N ILE A 89 -1.49 -4.50 -14.49
CA ILE A 89 -2.12 -5.78 -14.14
C ILE A 89 -1.07 -6.82 -13.76
N GLN A 90 -1.55 -8.00 -13.39
CA GLN A 90 -0.70 -9.15 -13.09
C GLN A 90 -0.94 -10.27 -14.09
N THR A 91 0.14 -10.88 -14.57
CA THR A 91 0.10 -11.99 -15.53
C THR A 91 0.86 -13.23 -15.06
N LEU A 92 1.36 -13.25 -13.82
CA LEU A 92 2.10 -14.36 -13.25
C LEU A 92 1.80 -14.56 -11.76
N ALA A 93 2.23 -13.64 -10.89
CA ALA A 93 2.04 -13.70 -9.44
C ALA A 93 0.94 -12.74 -8.96
N HIS A 94 0.72 -12.62 -7.64
CA HIS A 94 -0.31 -11.77 -7.00
C HIS A 94 -1.76 -12.06 -7.46
N MET A 95 -2.03 -13.26 -7.94
CA MET A 95 -3.34 -13.65 -8.47
C MET A 95 -4.18 -14.51 -7.51
N ASN A 96 -3.80 -14.60 -6.23
CA ASN A 96 -4.46 -15.44 -5.24
C ASN A 96 -5.96 -15.18 -5.10
N ALA A 97 -6.40 -13.92 -5.20
CA ALA A 97 -7.81 -13.54 -5.11
C ALA A 97 -8.66 -14.16 -6.23
N PHE A 98 -8.12 -14.25 -7.43
CA PHE A 98 -8.76 -14.90 -8.57
C PHE A 98 -8.51 -16.41 -8.60
N LEU A 99 -7.28 -16.86 -8.37
CA LEU A 99 -6.87 -18.27 -8.51
C LEU A 99 -7.57 -19.21 -7.53
N ARG A 100 -8.12 -18.71 -6.41
CA ARG A 100 -8.97 -19.52 -5.53
C ARG A 100 -10.21 -20.07 -6.23
N TRP A 101 -10.69 -19.41 -7.28
CA TRP A 101 -11.81 -19.84 -8.11
C TRP A 101 -11.41 -20.71 -9.30
N ARG A 102 -10.13 -20.64 -9.72
CA ARG A 102 -9.60 -21.30 -10.91
C ARG A 102 -8.39 -22.16 -10.55
N ARG A 103 -8.64 -23.23 -9.78
CA ARG A 103 -7.62 -24.17 -9.32
C ARG A 103 -6.90 -24.91 -10.46
N ASP A 104 -7.48 -24.96 -11.65
CA ASP A 104 -6.87 -25.48 -12.85
C ASP A 104 -5.71 -24.63 -13.36
N LEU A 105 -5.66 -23.33 -13.04
CA LEU A 105 -4.63 -22.39 -13.47
C LEU A 105 -3.49 -22.20 -12.46
N VAL A 106 -3.55 -22.85 -11.30
CA VAL A 106 -2.65 -22.61 -10.15
C VAL A 106 -1.38 -23.45 -10.27
N ASP A 107 -0.21 -22.80 -10.17
CA ASP A 107 1.07 -23.46 -9.80
C ASP A 107 1.19 -23.53 -8.28
N THR A 108 1.31 -22.38 -7.61
CA THR A 108 1.23 -22.18 -6.16
C THR A 108 0.07 -21.23 -5.84
N ALA A 109 -0.20 -20.92 -4.55
CA ALA A 109 -1.41 -20.23 -4.13
C ALA A 109 -1.71 -18.91 -4.90
N ASP A 110 -0.67 -18.18 -5.30
CA ASP A 110 -0.75 -16.86 -5.93
C ASP A 110 -0.12 -16.81 -7.34
N ILE A 111 0.48 -17.93 -7.81
CA ILE A 111 1.22 -17.99 -9.07
C ILE A 111 0.49 -18.84 -10.10
N MET A 112 0.37 -18.31 -11.31
CA MET A 112 -0.20 -19.03 -12.45
C MET A 112 0.73 -20.17 -12.92
N LEU A 113 0.14 -21.28 -13.39
CA LEU A 113 0.86 -22.45 -13.89
C LEU A 113 1.44 -22.17 -15.28
N VAL A 114 2.72 -21.86 -15.33
CA VAL A 114 3.44 -21.60 -16.58
C VAL A 114 3.41 -22.84 -17.49
N GLY A 115 3.18 -22.62 -18.77
CA GLY A 115 3.09 -23.71 -19.77
C GLY A 115 1.68 -24.30 -19.95
N GLU A 116 0.74 -23.98 -19.06
CA GLU A 116 -0.66 -24.39 -19.20
C GLU A 116 -1.37 -23.47 -20.22
N GLU A 117 -1.89 -24.02 -21.32
CA GLU A 117 -2.51 -23.25 -22.40
C GLU A 117 -3.68 -22.39 -21.91
N LYS A 118 -4.49 -22.88 -20.97
CA LYS A 118 -5.59 -22.13 -20.37
C LYS A 118 -5.15 -20.84 -19.66
N VAL A 119 -3.90 -20.76 -19.18
CA VAL A 119 -3.32 -19.54 -18.61
C VAL A 119 -3.15 -18.50 -19.72
N TYR A 120 -2.67 -18.90 -20.88
CA TYR A 120 -2.48 -17.98 -22.02
C TYR A 120 -3.80 -17.59 -22.67
N ASP A 121 -4.80 -18.47 -22.69
CA ASP A 121 -6.17 -18.15 -23.09
C ASP A 121 -6.79 -17.08 -22.15
N LEU A 122 -6.55 -17.19 -20.84
CA LEU A 122 -6.95 -16.16 -19.87
C LEU A 122 -6.25 -14.84 -20.15
N ILE A 123 -4.93 -14.83 -20.32
CA ILE A 123 -4.15 -13.61 -20.59
C ILE A 123 -4.59 -12.95 -21.91
N ASP A 124 -4.88 -13.75 -22.93
CA ASP A 124 -5.44 -13.25 -24.20
C ASP A 124 -6.76 -12.50 -23.98
N ARG A 125 -7.69 -13.10 -23.21
CA ARG A 125 -8.97 -12.43 -22.87
C ARG A 125 -8.78 -11.20 -22.00
N MET A 126 -7.82 -11.21 -21.05
CA MET A 126 -7.47 -10.04 -20.25
C MET A 126 -7.04 -8.87 -21.17
N PHE A 127 -6.11 -9.12 -22.08
CA PHE A 127 -5.60 -8.09 -22.99
C PHE A 127 -6.65 -7.61 -23.98
N SER A 128 -7.46 -8.54 -24.51
CA SER A 128 -8.61 -8.21 -25.37
C SER A 128 -9.60 -7.27 -24.66
N SER A 129 -9.95 -7.57 -23.41
CA SER A 129 -10.88 -6.78 -22.61
C SER A 129 -10.32 -5.38 -22.32
N LEU A 130 -9.03 -5.28 -21.97
CA LEU A 130 -8.35 -4.01 -21.73
C LEU A 130 -8.23 -3.17 -22.99
N ARG A 131 -7.95 -3.77 -24.16
CA ARG A 131 -7.85 -3.05 -25.43
C ARG A 131 -9.16 -2.35 -25.81
N GLN A 132 -10.29 -2.89 -25.39
CA GLN A 132 -11.60 -2.28 -25.61
C GLN A 132 -11.83 -1.02 -24.76
N CYS A 133 -11.11 -0.86 -23.65
CA CYS A 133 -11.31 0.20 -22.67
C CYS A 133 -10.28 1.31 -22.75
N PHE A 134 -9.03 1.00 -23.07
CA PHE A 134 -7.91 1.93 -23.00
C PHE A 134 -7.38 2.26 -24.39
N ARG A 135 -7.13 3.55 -24.64
CA ARG A 135 -6.50 4.03 -25.89
C ARG A 135 -4.97 3.95 -25.86
N THR A 136 -4.38 3.89 -24.66
CA THR A 136 -2.92 3.76 -24.53
C THR A 136 -2.40 2.48 -25.17
N LYS A 137 -1.16 2.55 -25.68
CA LYS A 137 -0.41 1.35 -26.08
C LYS A 137 0.43 0.76 -24.96
N THR A 138 0.56 1.45 -23.84
CA THR A 138 1.31 0.99 -22.67
C THR A 138 0.46 0.02 -21.85
N LEU A 139 1.03 -1.13 -21.47
CA LEU A 139 0.42 -2.10 -20.58
C LEU A 139 1.47 -2.60 -19.59
N HIS A 140 1.25 -2.39 -18.30
CA HIS A 140 2.11 -2.99 -17.29
C HIS A 140 1.61 -4.41 -16.98
N ILE A 141 2.46 -5.41 -17.20
CA ILE A 141 2.11 -6.85 -17.11
C ILE A 141 2.47 -7.49 -15.77
N GLY A 142 3.00 -6.73 -14.82
CA GLY A 142 3.34 -7.20 -13.47
C GLY A 142 4.57 -8.10 -13.42
N MET A 143 4.38 -9.36 -13.01
CA MET A 143 5.38 -10.43 -12.88
C MET A 143 6.40 -10.25 -11.75
N ASP A 144 6.12 -9.40 -10.77
CA ASP A 144 6.94 -9.20 -9.58
C ASP A 144 6.71 -10.32 -8.54
N GLU A 145 7.69 -10.47 -7.66
CA GLU A 145 7.64 -11.27 -6.43
C GLU A 145 7.17 -12.74 -6.61
N ALA A 146 7.34 -13.31 -7.80
CA ALA A 146 7.01 -14.72 -8.06
C ALA A 146 7.98 -15.69 -7.34
N HIS A 147 8.06 -15.57 -6.00
CA HIS A 147 9.04 -16.26 -5.16
C HIS A 147 8.96 -17.79 -5.25
N MET A 148 7.78 -18.34 -5.50
CA MET A 148 7.53 -19.77 -5.60
C MET A 148 7.37 -20.27 -7.04
N LEU A 149 7.75 -19.47 -8.04
CA LEU A 149 7.69 -19.84 -9.46
C LEU A 149 8.33 -21.20 -9.72
N GLY A 150 7.58 -22.11 -10.33
CA GLY A 150 8.05 -23.45 -10.69
C GLY A 150 8.28 -24.39 -9.50
N ARG A 151 7.68 -24.12 -8.32
CA ARG A 151 7.82 -24.92 -7.10
C ARG A 151 6.53 -25.63 -6.66
N GLY A 152 5.47 -25.56 -7.44
CA GLY A 152 4.20 -26.22 -7.21
C GLY A 152 3.90 -27.28 -8.28
N LYS A 153 2.72 -27.21 -8.89
CA LYS A 153 2.31 -28.15 -9.96
C LYS A 153 3.26 -28.18 -11.15
N TYR A 154 3.93 -27.06 -11.43
CA TYR A 154 4.95 -27.02 -12.48
C TYR A 154 6.08 -28.02 -12.18
N TYR A 155 6.57 -28.04 -10.93
CA TYR A 155 7.60 -28.99 -10.49
C TYR A 155 7.12 -30.44 -10.56
N ASP A 156 5.88 -30.70 -10.12
CA ASP A 156 5.30 -32.04 -10.15
C ASP A 156 5.22 -32.61 -11.57
N ARG A 157 5.00 -31.75 -12.58
CA ARG A 157 4.87 -32.12 -13.98
C ARG A 157 6.20 -32.23 -14.73
N ASN A 158 7.15 -31.34 -14.42
CA ASN A 158 8.34 -31.11 -15.25
C ASN A 158 9.65 -31.47 -14.53
N GLY A 159 9.61 -31.77 -13.22
CA GLY A 159 10.80 -31.89 -12.40
C GLY A 159 11.54 -30.56 -12.20
N PRO A 160 12.82 -30.60 -11.78
CA PRO A 160 13.61 -29.39 -11.55
C PRO A 160 14.00 -28.72 -12.87
N VAL A 161 13.45 -27.51 -13.10
CA VAL A 161 13.79 -26.65 -14.25
C VAL A 161 14.36 -25.34 -13.70
N ASN A 162 15.33 -24.74 -14.42
CA ASN A 162 15.85 -23.43 -14.06
C ASN A 162 14.72 -22.40 -14.05
N ARG A 163 14.53 -21.73 -12.93
CA ARG A 163 13.43 -20.77 -12.75
C ARG A 163 13.53 -19.55 -13.66
N PHE A 164 14.75 -19.21 -14.07
CA PHE A 164 14.98 -18.13 -15.04
C PHE A 164 14.41 -18.52 -16.42
N ASP A 165 14.62 -19.77 -16.85
CA ASP A 165 14.08 -20.28 -18.12
C ASP A 165 12.54 -20.34 -18.08
N ILE A 166 11.96 -20.70 -16.93
CA ILE A 166 10.50 -20.67 -16.72
C ILE A 166 9.97 -19.24 -16.89
N LEU A 167 10.60 -18.26 -16.22
CA LEU A 167 10.21 -16.85 -16.32
C LEU A 167 10.30 -16.34 -17.75
N LEU A 168 11.43 -16.57 -18.43
CA LEU A 168 11.65 -16.11 -19.79
C LEU A 168 10.69 -16.73 -20.80
N SER A 169 10.44 -18.03 -20.69
CA SER A 169 9.47 -18.73 -21.55
C SER A 169 8.06 -18.14 -21.40
N HIS A 170 7.65 -17.85 -20.16
CA HIS A 170 6.38 -17.21 -19.87
C HIS A 170 6.32 -15.78 -20.43
N LEU A 171 7.32 -14.97 -20.13
CA LEU A 171 7.44 -13.57 -20.57
C LEU A 171 7.34 -13.46 -22.10
N GLN A 172 8.05 -14.33 -22.85
CA GLN A 172 8.02 -14.34 -24.31
C GLN A 172 6.60 -14.61 -24.86
N LYS A 173 5.87 -15.55 -24.26
CA LYS A 173 4.48 -15.84 -24.64
C LYS A 173 3.56 -14.67 -24.34
N VAL A 174 3.69 -14.05 -23.15
CA VAL A 174 2.88 -12.88 -22.75
C VAL A 174 3.15 -11.68 -23.66
N CYS A 175 4.42 -11.42 -24.00
CA CYS A 175 4.77 -10.34 -24.92
C CYS A 175 4.18 -10.55 -26.34
N LYS A 176 4.17 -11.80 -26.85
CA LYS A 176 3.50 -12.12 -28.12
C LYS A 176 1.99 -11.85 -28.10
N ILE A 177 1.33 -12.15 -26.97
CA ILE A 177 -0.08 -11.82 -26.77
C ILE A 177 -0.25 -10.28 -26.74
N ALA A 178 0.64 -9.54 -26.06
CA ALA A 178 0.60 -8.09 -26.02
C ALA A 178 0.70 -7.45 -27.42
N GLU A 179 1.58 -7.98 -28.26
CA GLU A 179 1.74 -7.54 -29.66
C GLU A 179 0.46 -7.70 -30.49
N LYS A 180 -0.27 -8.82 -30.31
CA LYS A 180 -1.56 -9.07 -30.96
C LYS A 180 -2.58 -7.94 -30.76
N TYR A 181 -2.50 -7.27 -29.59
CA TYR A 181 -3.40 -6.16 -29.20
C TYR A 181 -2.74 -4.79 -29.31
N ASP A 182 -1.60 -4.66 -30.00
CA ASP A 182 -0.83 -3.41 -30.14
C ASP A 182 -0.46 -2.78 -28.80
N PHE A 183 -0.14 -3.62 -27.79
CA PHE A 183 0.40 -3.18 -26.51
C PHE A 183 1.93 -3.24 -26.49
N ARG A 184 2.53 -2.26 -25.81
CA ARG A 184 3.94 -2.20 -25.44
C ARG A 184 4.07 -2.53 -23.97
N PRO A 185 4.58 -3.71 -23.61
CA PRO A 185 4.59 -4.15 -22.22
C PRO A 185 5.62 -3.41 -21.36
N MET A 186 5.25 -3.17 -20.10
CA MET A 186 6.15 -2.85 -18.98
C MET A 186 6.12 -4.00 -17.97
N MET A 187 7.22 -4.27 -17.29
CA MET A 187 7.33 -5.35 -16.30
C MET A 187 8.19 -4.89 -15.12
N TRP A 188 7.82 -5.28 -13.90
CA TRP A 188 8.68 -5.11 -12.74
C TRP A 188 9.99 -5.89 -12.92
N SER A 189 11.11 -5.31 -12.54
CA SER A 189 12.44 -5.87 -12.82
C SER A 189 12.98 -6.80 -11.75
N ASP A 190 12.34 -6.88 -10.59
CA ASP A 190 12.87 -7.57 -9.40
C ASP A 190 13.19 -9.04 -9.63
N MET A 191 12.37 -9.76 -10.41
CA MET A 191 12.59 -11.18 -10.65
C MET A 191 13.90 -11.47 -11.40
N PHE A 192 14.38 -10.57 -12.26
CA PHE A 192 15.69 -10.72 -12.88
C PHE A 192 16.81 -10.70 -11.84
N TYR A 193 16.74 -9.75 -10.90
CA TYR A 193 17.71 -9.65 -9.80
C TYR A 193 17.60 -10.82 -8.82
N ARG A 194 16.39 -11.13 -8.37
CA ARG A 194 16.16 -12.20 -7.38
C ARG A 194 16.63 -13.57 -7.87
N LEU A 195 16.41 -13.88 -9.13
CA LEU A 195 16.85 -15.15 -9.71
C LEU A 195 18.37 -15.18 -9.94
N ALA A 196 19.00 -14.06 -10.24
CA ALA A 196 20.44 -13.96 -10.44
C ALA A 196 21.26 -13.91 -9.12
N SER A 197 20.64 -13.44 -8.01
CA SER A 197 21.33 -13.19 -6.73
C SER A 197 20.93 -14.14 -5.60
N GLY A 198 20.15 -15.20 -5.88
CA GLY A 198 19.69 -16.12 -4.84
C GLY A 198 18.55 -15.57 -3.96
N GLY A 199 17.83 -14.54 -4.42
CA GLY A 199 16.65 -13.98 -3.75
C GLY A 199 16.71 -12.47 -3.47
N GLU A 200 17.90 -11.88 -3.52
CA GLU A 200 18.08 -10.46 -3.24
C GLU A 200 17.67 -9.58 -4.41
N TYR A 201 16.84 -8.56 -4.17
CA TYR A 201 16.48 -7.59 -5.21
C TYR A 201 17.48 -6.42 -5.30
N TYR A 202 17.86 -5.84 -4.18
CA TYR A 202 18.72 -4.64 -4.15
C TYR A 202 20.22 -4.96 -4.26
N ALA A 203 20.56 -6.06 -4.94
CA ALA A 203 21.93 -6.50 -5.16
C ALA A 203 22.57 -5.72 -6.33
N SER A 204 22.98 -4.48 -6.08
CA SER A 204 23.59 -3.58 -7.08
C SER A 204 24.84 -4.14 -7.77
N ASN A 205 25.48 -5.15 -7.16
CA ASN A 205 26.66 -5.85 -7.68
C ASN A 205 26.31 -7.11 -8.50
N SER A 206 25.04 -7.37 -8.77
CA SER A 206 24.62 -8.53 -9.58
C SER A 206 25.25 -8.45 -10.96
N LYS A 207 25.84 -9.57 -11.36
CA LYS A 207 26.41 -9.73 -12.71
C LYS A 207 25.38 -10.45 -13.57
N PHE A 208 25.04 -9.86 -14.69
CA PHE A 208 24.19 -10.45 -15.69
C PHE A 208 25.02 -10.89 -16.88
N ASP A 209 24.81 -12.11 -17.33
CA ASP A 209 25.39 -12.56 -18.60
C ASP A 209 24.77 -11.78 -19.77
N ALA A 210 25.55 -11.54 -20.82
CA ALA A 210 25.05 -10.90 -22.04
C ALA A 210 23.84 -11.65 -22.65
N SER A 211 23.75 -12.96 -22.45
CA SER A 211 22.63 -13.80 -22.85
C SER A 211 21.33 -13.39 -22.17
N VAL A 212 21.36 -12.89 -20.93
CA VAL A 212 20.17 -12.41 -20.20
C VAL A 212 19.59 -11.17 -20.90
N LYS A 213 20.43 -10.17 -21.22
CA LYS A 213 19.97 -8.99 -21.97
C LYS A 213 19.37 -9.39 -23.33
N ALA A 214 20.03 -10.31 -24.05
CA ALA A 214 19.58 -10.77 -25.36
C ALA A 214 18.26 -11.56 -25.31
N SER A 215 17.89 -12.13 -24.16
CA SER A 215 16.64 -12.88 -23.97
C SER A 215 15.43 -12.00 -23.59
N ILE A 216 15.66 -10.75 -23.20
CA ILE A 216 14.60 -9.79 -22.87
C ILE A 216 14.03 -9.24 -24.19
N PRO A 217 12.69 -9.28 -24.39
CA PRO A 217 12.07 -8.71 -25.59
C PRO A 217 12.42 -7.22 -25.78
N GLU A 218 12.80 -6.82 -27.00
CA GLU A 218 13.23 -5.45 -27.30
C GLU A 218 12.17 -4.38 -27.04
N ASN A 219 10.90 -4.75 -27.14
CA ASN A 219 9.76 -3.85 -26.91
C ASN A 219 9.35 -3.75 -25.45
N LEU A 220 9.98 -4.52 -24.54
CA LEU A 220 9.69 -4.54 -23.10
C LEU A 220 10.40 -3.38 -22.39
N THR A 221 9.67 -2.64 -21.56
CA THR A 221 10.23 -1.67 -20.61
C THR A 221 10.36 -2.34 -19.24
N LEU A 222 11.58 -2.40 -18.70
CA LEU A 222 11.80 -2.84 -17.33
C LEU A 222 11.55 -1.69 -16.36
N VAL A 223 10.85 -1.97 -15.26
CA VAL A 223 10.52 -1.00 -14.22
C VAL A 223 11.29 -1.33 -12.95
N TYR A 224 12.29 -0.52 -12.65
CA TYR A 224 12.97 -0.53 -11.36
C TYR A 224 12.09 0.10 -10.30
N TRP A 225 11.76 -0.62 -9.23
CA TRP A 225 10.99 -0.10 -8.10
C TRP A 225 11.84 -0.05 -6.83
N ASP A 226 11.77 1.07 -6.11
CA ASP A 226 12.41 1.23 -4.80
C ASP A 226 11.75 2.36 -4.01
N TYR A 227 11.45 2.05 -2.74
CA TYR A 227 10.70 2.95 -1.85
C TYR A 227 11.46 3.27 -0.57
N TYR A 228 12.54 2.55 -0.28
CA TYR A 228 13.10 2.43 1.07
C TYR A 228 14.39 3.21 1.27
N SER A 229 15.20 3.36 0.24
CA SER A 229 16.44 4.08 0.34
C SER A 229 16.23 5.60 0.43
N LEU A 230 17.03 6.25 1.27
CA LEU A 230 17.12 7.71 1.35
C LEU A 230 18.45 8.22 0.78
N ASP A 231 19.29 7.32 0.29
CA ASP A 231 20.61 7.62 -0.28
C ASP A 231 20.58 7.58 -1.81
N LYS A 232 20.92 8.71 -2.44
CA LYS A 232 21.03 8.82 -3.90
C LYS A 232 22.01 7.81 -4.51
N LYS A 233 23.13 7.52 -3.82
CA LYS A 233 24.16 6.59 -4.33
C LYS A 233 23.62 5.19 -4.53
N HIS A 234 22.68 4.75 -3.68
CA HIS A 234 22.00 3.48 -3.85
C HIS A 234 21.22 3.45 -5.17
N TYR A 235 20.40 4.49 -5.42
CA TYR A 235 19.65 4.60 -6.68
C TYR A 235 20.55 4.69 -7.91
N ASP A 236 21.67 5.46 -7.83
CA ASP A 236 22.66 5.55 -8.92
C ASP A 236 23.22 4.16 -9.27
N ALA A 237 23.58 3.37 -8.26
CA ALA A 237 24.11 2.02 -8.45
C ALA A 237 23.08 1.07 -9.06
N MET A 238 21.82 1.10 -8.58
CA MET A 238 20.75 0.27 -9.10
C MET A 238 20.37 0.65 -10.55
N ILE A 239 20.26 1.95 -10.86
CA ILE A 239 20.00 2.42 -12.24
C ILE A 239 21.11 1.95 -13.17
N LYS A 240 22.38 2.08 -12.76
CA LYS A 240 23.51 1.58 -13.55
C LYS A 240 23.41 0.06 -13.80
N GLY A 241 23.05 -0.71 -12.77
CA GLY A 241 22.83 -2.17 -12.90
C GLY A 241 21.71 -2.50 -13.88
N HIS A 242 20.57 -1.82 -13.78
CA HIS A 242 19.43 -2.04 -14.69
C HIS A 242 19.76 -1.72 -16.16
N LYS A 243 20.60 -0.71 -16.41
CA LYS A 243 21.06 -0.38 -17.77
C LYS A 243 21.95 -1.44 -18.41
N LEU A 244 22.47 -2.40 -17.63
CA LEU A 244 23.11 -3.60 -18.18
C LEU A 244 22.10 -4.60 -18.73
N LEU A 245 20.84 -4.55 -18.23
CA LEU A 245 19.77 -5.46 -18.66
C LEU A 245 18.92 -4.89 -19.81
N THR A 246 18.72 -3.58 -19.84
CA THR A 246 17.79 -2.96 -20.80
C THR A 246 18.19 -1.54 -21.13
N ASP A 247 17.85 -1.12 -22.35
CA ASP A 247 17.93 0.27 -22.79
C ASP A 247 16.58 1.01 -22.55
N ARG A 248 15.53 0.26 -22.17
CA ARG A 248 14.18 0.78 -21.85
C ARG A 248 13.91 0.62 -20.35
N LEU A 249 14.32 1.63 -19.58
CA LEU A 249 14.18 1.63 -18.13
C LEU A 249 13.18 2.70 -17.68
N ALA A 250 12.21 2.31 -16.86
CA ALA A 250 11.37 3.21 -16.09
C ALA A 250 11.66 3.04 -14.58
N PHE A 251 11.30 4.04 -13.79
CA PHE A 251 11.47 4.00 -12.33
C PHE A 251 10.14 4.18 -11.62
N ALA A 252 9.92 3.38 -10.57
CA ALA A 252 8.78 3.46 -9.68
C ALA A 252 9.22 3.78 -8.25
N GLY A 253 8.91 4.99 -7.77
CA GLY A 253 9.05 5.38 -6.37
C GLY A 253 7.78 5.11 -5.58
N GLY A 254 7.75 5.44 -4.28
CA GLY A 254 6.59 5.20 -3.43
C GLY A 254 6.21 6.39 -2.54
N VAL A 255 4.92 6.61 -2.35
CA VAL A 255 4.41 7.73 -1.53
C VAL A 255 4.08 7.35 -0.08
N TRP A 256 4.42 6.14 0.35
CA TRP A 256 4.35 5.67 1.73
C TRP A 256 2.96 5.77 2.39
N LYS A 257 1.93 5.18 1.75
CA LYS A 257 0.58 5.06 2.32
C LYS A 257 0.19 3.62 2.74
N TRP A 258 1.04 2.64 2.52
CA TRP A 258 0.73 1.20 2.69
C TRP A 258 0.97 0.65 4.11
N ARG A 259 1.45 1.47 5.04
CA ARG A 259 1.81 1.01 6.40
C ARG A 259 0.64 0.96 7.39
N GLY A 260 -0.55 1.42 7.05
CA GLY A 260 -1.72 1.47 7.91
C GLY A 260 -2.59 2.69 7.64
N PHE A 261 -3.21 3.25 8.68
CA PHE A 261 -4.22 4.32 8.54
C PHE A 261 -3.65 5.69 8.15
N ALA A 262 -2.40 5.97 8.51
CA ALA A 262 -1.76 7.26 8.28
C ALA A 262 -0.62 7.15 7.25
N PRO A 263 -0.38 8.20 6.45
CA PRO A 263 0.75 8.24 5.53
C PRO A 263 2.07 8.45 6.28
N LEU A 264 3.17 8.37 5.52
CA LEU A 264 4.50 8.78 5.93
C LEU A 264 5.08 9.74 4.87
N ASN A 265 4.43 10.90 4.68
CA ASN A 265 4.84 11.90 3.69
C ASN A 265 6.28 12.37 3.89
N GLY A 266 6.71 12.52 5.14
CA GLY A 266 8.08 12.92 5.45
C GLY A 266 9.13 11.93 4.95
N VAL A 267 8.83 10.63 4.92
CA VAL A 267 9.68 9.57 4.34
C VAL A 267 9.57 9.58 2.82
N GLY A 268 8.33 9.60 2.30
CA GLY A 268 8.06 9.66 0.86
C GLY A 268 8.78 10.82 0.17
N ILE A 269 8.76 12.01 0.75
CA ILE A 269 9.47 13.21 0.24
C ILE A 269 10.99 12.97 0.19
N LYS A 270 11.57 12.40 1.25
CA LYS A 270 13.03 12.16 1.30
C LYS A 270 13.46 11.11 0.26
N ALA A 271 12.72 10.00 0.16
CA ALA A 271 12.98 8.94 -0.81
C ALA A 271 12.80 9.48 -2.25
N THR A 272 11.70 10.18 -2.55
CA THR A 272 11.46 10.80 -3.85
C THR A 272 12.58 11.77 -4.24
N LYS A 273 13.07 12.58 -3.29
CA LYS A 273 14.20 13.50 -3.53
C LYS A 273 15.48 12.77 -3.98
N ALA A 274 15.82 11.67 -3.30
CA ALA A 274 17.02 10.88 -3.62
C ALA A 274 16.86 10.18 -4.97
N ALA A 275 15.73 9.50 -5.16
CA ALA A 275 15.43 8.73 -6.35
C ALA A 275 15.31 9.58 -7.63
N PHE A 276 14.52 10.68 -7.59
CA PHE A 276 14.34 11.51 -8.78
C PHE A 276 15.61 12.19 -9.24
N ARG A 277 16.49 12.61 -8.31
CA ARG A 277 17.80 13.12 -8.67
C ARG A 277 18.67 12.06 -9.35
N ALA A 278 18.67 10.83 -8.84
CA ALA A 278 19.37 9.73 -9.48
C ALA A 278 18.79 9.39 -10.87
N CYS A 279 17.46 9.42 -11.02
CA CYS A 279 16.80 9.23 -12.32
C CYS A 279 17.20 10.31 -13.34
N MET A 280 17.23 11.59 -12.93
CA MET A 280 17.65 12.70 -13.79
C MET A 280 19.11 12.53 -14.24
N ASP A 281 20.01 12.30 -13.30
CA ASP A 281 21.45 12.12 -13.59
C ASP A 281 21.70 10.84 -14.40
N GLY A 282 20.90 9.80 -14.14
CA GLY A 282 20.95 8.52 -14.84
C GLY A 282 20.20 8.51 -16.18
N GLY A 283 19.50 9.60 -16.61
CA GLY A 283 18.77 9.66 -17.87
C GLY A 283 17.60 8.67 -17.92
N VAL A 284 16.89 8.46 -16.80
CA VAL A 284 15.61 7.72 -16.75
C VAL A 284 14.49 8.72 -17.01
N GLU A 285 13.81 8.58 -18.14
CA GLU A 285 12.83 9.55 -18.60
C GLU A 285 11.38 9.27 -18.13
N ASP A 286 11.07 8.02 -17.84
CA ASP A 286 9.75 7.58 -17.40
C ASP A 286 9.78 7.23 -15.92
N VAL A 287 9.08 8.02 -15.10
CA VAL A 287 8.99 7.82 -13.65
C VAL A 287 7.56 7.87 -13.18
N PHE A 288 7.23 7.08 -12.16
CA PHE A 288 5.94 7.18 -11.49
C PHE A 288 6.06 6.89 -9.99
N LEU A 289 5.10 7.37 -9.22
CA LEU A 289 5.02 7.17 -7.78
C LEU A 289 3.89 6.19 -7.45
N THR A 290 4.23 5.08 -6.80
CA THR A 290 3.27 4.05 -6.42
C THR A 290 2.55 4.41 -5.13
N MET A 291 1.26 4.07 -5.09
CA MET A 291 0.35 4.32 -3.97
C MET A 291 -0.20 2.99 -3.44
N TRP A 292 0.70 2.09 -3.01
CA TRP A 292 0.32 0.77 -2.51
C TRP A 292 -0.66 0.85 -1.34
N GLY A 293 -1.56 -0.12 -1.26
CA GLY A 293 -2.57 -0.24 -0.21
C GLY A 293 -2.42 -1.48 0.66
N ASP A 294 -1.21 -2.03 0.79
CA ASP A 294 -0.91 -3.30 1.45
C ASP A 294 -1.76 -3.54 2.70
N ASN A 295 -2.20 -4.78 2.85
CA ASN A 295 -2.95 -5.25 4.02
C ASN A 295 -4.14 -4.37 4.43
N GLY A 296 -5.01 -4.03 3.46
CA GLY A 296 -6.33 -3.50 3.78
C GLY A 296 -6.64 -2.11 3.24
N ALA A 297 -5.70 -1.41 2.59
CA ALA A 297 -5.90 -0.07 2.01
C ALA A 297 -6.47 0.96 3.00
N GLU A 298 -5.96 0.96 4.22
CA GLU A 298 -6.52 1.74 5.34
C GLU A 298 -6.28 3.25 5.21
N CYS A 299 -5.19 3.67 4.54
CA CYS A 299 -4.84 5.08 4.37
C CYS A 299 -5.55 5.71 3.17
N SER A 300 -6.10 6.91 3.36
CA SER A 300 -6.67 7.72 2.27
C SER A 300 -5.66 7.96 1.14
N SER A 301 -6.11 7.83 -0.10
CA SER A 301 -5.28 8.16 -1.27
C SER A 301 -4.99 9.66 -1.38
N PHE A 302 -5.87 10.52 -0.86
CA PHE A 302 -5.62 11.96 -0.83
C PHE A 302 -4.66 12.39 0.28
N ALA A 303 -4.37 11.55 1.25
CA ALA A 303 -3.45 11.89 2.34
C ALA A 303 -1.98 12.05 1.89
N VAL A 304 -1.61 11.55 0.70
CA VAL A 304 -0.24 11.60 0.17
C VAL A 304 0.01 12.72 -0.85
N LEU A 305 -0.95 13.64 -1.00
CA LEU A 305 -0.80 14.81 -1.88
C LEU A 305 0.49 15.62 -1.62
N PRO A 306 1.03 15.77 -0.39
CA PRO A 306 2.31 16.44 -0.17
C PRO A 306 3.49 15.76 -0.89
N THR A 307 3.58 14.44 -0.85
CA THR A 307 4.65 13.69 -1.53
C THR A 307 4.52 13.79 -3.05
N LEU A 308 3.29 13.67 -3.59
CA LEU A 308 3.01 13.84 -5.02
C LEU A 308 3.36 15.27 -5.49
N CYS A 309 2.94 16.29 -4.74
CA CYS A 309 3.30 17.69 -5.02
C CYS A 309 4.81 17.89 -5.03
N TYR A 310 5.52 17.31 -4.06
CA TYR A 310 6.98 17.40 -3.98
C TYR A 310 7.64 16.79 -5.22
N GLY A 311 7.21 15.60 -5.67
CA GLY A 311 7.70 14.94 -6.87
C GLY A 311 7.45 15.79 -8.13
N ALA A 312 6.24 16.35 -8.26
CA ALA A 312 5.88 17.24 -9.37
C ALA A 312 6.75 18.52 -9.39
N CYS A 313 6.97 19.12 -8.24
CA CYS A 313 7.84 20.30 -8.11
C CYS A 313 9.28 19.98 -8.52
N LEU A 314 9.84 18.84 -8.08
CA LEU A 314 11.18 18.42 -8.48
C LEU A 314 11.30 18.21 -9.99
N ALA A 315 10.31 17.57 -10.61
CA ALA A 315 10.26 17.37 -12.05
C ALA A 315 10.22 18.69 -12.85
N GLN A 316 9.72 19.76 -12.22
CA GLN A 316 9.66 21.11 -12.77
C GLN A 316 10.85 22.00 -12.35
N GLY A 317 11.86 21.44 -11.67
CA GLY A 317 13.02 22.18 -11.19
C GLY A 317 12.78 23.06 -9.96
N ILE A 318 11.61 22.93 -9.31
CA ILE A 318 11.24 23.68 -8.11
C ILE A 318 11.75 22.94 -6.87
N THR A 319 12.72 23.53 -6.14
CA THR A 319 13.39 22.86 -5.03
C THR A 319 13.27 23.59 -3.70
N LYS A 320 12.88 24.89 -3.69
CA LYS A 320 12.71 25.66 -2.47
C LYS A 320 11.37 25.33 -1.81
N MET A 321 11.39 25.02 -0.52
CA MET A 321 10.19 24.64 0.23
C MET A 321 9.08 25.72 0.25
N ALA A 322 9.46 27.01 0.22
CA ALA A 322 8.49 28.10 0.13
C ALA A 322 7.68 28.01 -1.18
N ASP A 323 8.36 27.78 -2.30
CA ASP A 323 7.73 27.65 -3.61
C ASP A 323 6.87 26.37 -3.70
N ILE A 324 7.35 25.26 -3.12
CA ILE A 324 6.60 23.99 -3.03
C ILE A 324 5.30 24.17 -2.24
N ARG A 325 5.34 24.89 -1.09
CA ARG A 325 4.13 25.21 -0.31
C ARG A 325 3.15 26.08 -1.10
N SER A 326 3.66 27.06 -1.84
CA SER A 326 2.86 27.92 -2.71
C SER A 326 2.18 27.10 -3.82
N LYS A 327 2.92 26.21 -4.47
CA LYS A 327 2.39 25.29 -5.51
C LYS A 327 1.36 24.32 -4.95
N PHE A 328 1.58 23.76 -3.77
CA PHE A 328 0.60 22.91 -3.12
C PHE A 328 -0.73 23.65 -2.90
N HIS A 329 -0.66 24.90 -2.41
CA HIS A 329 -1.85 25.72 -2.23
C HIS A 329 -2.53 26.04 -3.57
N GLU A 330 -1.77 26.42 -4.59
CA GLU A 330 -2.28 26.69 -5.94
C GLU A 330 -3.05 25.50 -6.53
N TRP A 331 -2.50 24.29 -6.37
CA TRP A 331 -3.05 23.09 -7.00
C TRP A 331 -4.18 22.43 -6.22
N THR A 332 -4.16 22.53 -4.90
CA THR A 332 -5.12 21.84 -4.01
C THR A 332 -6.09 22.75 -3.29
N GLY A 333 -5.80 24.05 -3.20
CA GLY A 333 -6.51 25.01 -2.35
C GLY A 333 -6.19 24.88 -0.85
N MET A 334 -5.25 23.98 -0.47
CA MET A 334 -4.95 23.62 0.91
C MET A 334 -3.55 24.07 1.33
N GLN A 335 -3.28 24.06 2.64
CA GLN A 335 -1.94 24.35 3.16
C GLN A 335 -1.12 23.05 3.24
N PHE A 336 0.11 23.07 2.71
CA PHE A 336 1.05 21.94 2.72
C PHE A 336 1.32 21.45 4.15
N ASP A 337 1.59 22.39 5.07
CA ASP A 337 1.96 22.06 6.45
C ASP A 337 0.78 21.43 7.22
N ASP A 338 -0.48 21.72 6.86
CA ASP A 338 -1.63 21.03 7.43
C ASP A 338 -1.66 19.56 7.01
N PHE A 339 -1.43 19.28 5.73
CA PHE A 339 -1.38 17.89 5.24
C PHE A 339 -0.20 17.10 5.83
N MET A 340 0.92 17.72 6.15
CA MET A 340 2.03 17.08 6.86
C MET A 340 1.67 16.62 8.27
N LEU A 341 0.59 17.17 8.89
CA LEU A 341 0.07 16.68 10.17
C LEU A 341 -0.54 15.26 10.06
N LEU A 342 -0.90 14.81 8.86
CA LEU A 342 -1.45 13.48 8.64
C LEU A 342 -0.43 12.35 8.98
N ASP A 343 0.86 12.66 9.00
CA ASP A 343 1.90 11.73 9.44
C ASP A 343 1.91 11.48 10.97
N LEU A 344 1.28 12.36 11.77
CA LEU A 344 1.39 12.35 13.24
C LEU A 344 1.07 11.00 13.89
N PRO A 345 0.02 10.24 13.49
CA PRO A 345 -0.30 8.97 14.14
C PRO A 345 0.87 7.97 14.12
N ASN A 346 1.77 8.07 13.14
CA ASN A 346 2.95 7.22 12.99
C ASN A 346 4.25 7.88 13.54
N ARG A 347 4.18 9.06 14.18
CA ARG A 347 5.34 9.86 14.59
C ARG A 347 5.54 9.92 16.11
N LEU A 348 5.32 8.80 16.83
CA LEU A 348 5.63 8.72 18.26
C LEU A 348 7.12 8.94 18.55
N ASP A 349 7.98 8.34 17.73
CA ASP A 349 9.43 8.56 17.76
C ASP A 349 9.89 9.17 16.43
N PRO A 350 10.22 10.47 16.39
CA PRO A 350 10.67 11.13 15.17
C PRO A 350 12.00 10.59 14.60
N SER A 351 12.81 9.90 15.41
CA SER A 351 14.05 9.26 14.97
C SER A 351 13.82 8.01 14.14
N LYS A 352 12.66 7.36 14.30
CA LYS A 352 12.25 6.17 13.53
C LYS A 352 11.48 6.61 12.29
N ILE A 353 11.95 6.22 11.10
CA ILE A 353 11.45 6.78 9.83
C ILE A 353 10.35 5.97 9.15
N SER A 354 10.20 4.69 9.48
CA SER A 354 9.27 3.82 8.75
C SER A 354 8.39 2.93 9.65
N VAL A 355 8.13 3.35 10.88
CA VAL A 355 7.27 2.64 11.83
C VAL A 355 5.80 3.02 11.68
N ASN A 356 4.91 2.14 12.12
CA ASN A 356 3.46 2.33 12.04
C ASN A 356 2.74 2.04 13.38
N PRO A 357 3.10 2.73 14.46
CA PRO A 357 2.54 2.47 15.80
C PRO A 357 1.02 2.61 15.84
N ALA A 358 0.43 3.48 15.02
CA ALA A 358 -1.01 3.65 14.96
C ALA A 358 -1.75 2.34 14.58
N LYS A 359 -1.15 1.48 13.76
CA LYS A 359 -1.75 0.21 13.36
C LYS A 359 -1.57 -0.87 14.43
N TYR A 360 -0.34 -1.17 14.81
CA TYR A 360 -0.11 -2.27 15.74
C TYR A 360 -0.62 -1.98 17.16
N LEU A 361 -0.55 -0.73 17.66
CA LEU A 361 -1.12 -0.37 18.97
C LEU A 361 -2.65 -0.38 18.97
N LEU A 362 -3.29 -0.08 17.82
CA LEU A 362 -4.74 -0.20 17.71
C LEU A 362 -5.19 -1.65 17.83
N TYR A 363 -4.56 -2.55 17.08
CA TYR A 363 -5.00 -3.94 16.96
C TYR A 363 -4.43 -4.86 18.04
N ALA A 364 -3.33 -4.50 18.71
CA ALA A 364 -2.74 -5.29 19.79
C ALA A 364 -3.78 -5.68 20.85
N ASP A 365 -3.73 -6.94 21.34
CA ASP A 365 -4.67 -7.42 22.34
C ASP A 365 -4.60 -6.60 23.65
N CYS A 366 -5.73 -6.45 24.32
CA CYS A 366 -5.82 -5.63 25.53
C CYS A 366 -5.30 -6.33 26.79
N PHE A 367 -5.21 -7.66 26.81
CA PHE A 367 -4.72 -8.48 27.91
C PHE A 367 -3.37 -9.12 27.60
N MET A 368 -3.20 -9.60 26.35
CA MET A 368 -2.08 -10.42 25.90
C MET A 368 -1.34 -9.77 24.71
N SER A 369 -1.10 -8.46 24.81
CA SER A 369 -0.37 -7.75 23.75
C SER A 369 1.05 -8.26 23.62
N ILE A 370 1.40 -8.82 22.45
CA ILE A 370 2.78 -9.16 22.12
C ILE A 370 3.69 -7.92 22.06
N PHE A 371 3.11 -6.73 21.98
CA PHE A 371 3.81 -5.44 21.96
C PHE A 371 3.80 -4.72 23.31
N GLN A 372 3.46 -5.39 24.41
CA GLN A 372 3.36 -4.75 25.73
C GLN A 372 4.65 -4.03 26.14
N ASN A 373 5.81 -4.63 25.85
CA ASN A 373 7.11 -4.04 26.16
C ASN A 373 7.41 -2.73 25.39
N LEU A 374 6.63 -2.43 24.36
CA LEU A 374 6.75 -1.22 23.54
C LEU A 374 5.75 -0.12 23.97
N GLU A 375 4.82 -0.43 24.89
CA GLU A 375 3.91 0.56 25.47
C GLU A 375 4.69 1.50 26.39
N LYS A 376 4.51 2.81 26.19
CA LYS A 376 5.14 3.85 27.03
C LYS A 376 4.10 4.86 27.50
N ALA A 377 4.21 5.30 28.74
CA ALA A 377 3.25 6.21 29.36
C ALA A 377 3.05 7.51 28.55
N GLU A 378 4.15 8.05 27.98
CA GLU A 378 4.11 9.27 27.16
C GLU A 378 3.33 9.14 25.87
N TYR A 379 3.03 7.92 25.38
CA TYR A 379 2.26 7.71 24.16
C TYR A 379 0.81 8.17 24.30
N ALA A 380 0.22 8.01 25.50
CA ALA A 380 -1.13 8.47 25.77
C ALA A 380 -1.26 9.99 25.55
N ASP A 381 -0.33 10.77 26.12
CA ASP A 381 -0.32 12.24 25.97
C ASP A 381 0.02 12.69 24.54
N ALA A 382 0.95 12.00 23.87
CA ALA A 382 1.29 12.25 22.49
C ALA A 382 0.06 12.09 21.59
N TYR A 383 -0.65 10.97 21.69
CA TYR A 383 -1.86 10.72 20.90
C TYR A 383 -3.00 11.67 21.24
N ALA A 384 -3.19 12.02 22.51
CA ALA A 384 -4.15 13.06 22.89
C ALA A 384 -3.81 14.43 22.26
N SER A 385 -2.53 14.77 22.17
CA SER A 385 -2.06 15.98 21.47
C SER A 385 -2.30 15.89 19.97
N PHE A 386 -1.99 14.75 19.33
CA PHE A 386 -2.20 14.52 17.91
C PHE A 386 -3.68 14.61 17.54
N ALA A 387 -4.56 14.01 18.35
CA ALA A 387 -6.00 14.10 18.15
C ALA A 387 -6.48 15.56 18.11
N ARG A 388 -6.01 16.42 19.04
CA ARG A 388 -6.36 17.85 19.07
C ARG A 388 -5.82 18.61 17.85
N LYS A 389 -4.56 18.37 17.45
CA LYS A 389 -3.95 19.01 16.28
C LYS A 389 -4.69 18.66 14.98
N LEU A 390 -5.00 17.38 14.77
CA LEU A 390 -5.75 16.90 13.61
C LEU A 390 -7.18 17.45 13.59
N LYS A 391 -7.88 17.47 14.75
CA LYS A 391 -9.22 18.07 14.87
C LYS A 391 -9.21 19.57 14.55
N ASN A 392 -8.17 20.29 14.92
CA ASN A 392 -8.05 21.71 14.58
C ASN A 392 -7.73 21.91 13.09
N ALA A 393 -6.91 21.04 12.49
CA ALA A 393 -6.63 21.10 11.06
C ALA A 393 -7.88 20.78 10.21
N SER A 394 -8.75 19.85 10.63
CA SER A 394 -9.96 19.51 9.89
C SER A 394 -10.89 20.71 9.65
N LYS A 395 -10.89 21.71 10.55
CA LYS A 395 -11.73 22.92 10.43
C LYS A 395 -11.35 23.83 9.24
N ARG A 396 -10.14 23.66 8.67
CA ARG A 396 -9.61 24.54 7.61
C ARG A 396 -9.17 23.77 6.35
N THR A 397 -9.42 22.45 6.30
CA THR A 397 -9.02 21.59 5.18
C THR A 397 -10.16 21.25 4.22
N GLY A 398 -11.29 21.96 4.31
CA GLY A 398 -12.36 21.95 3.32
C GLY A 398 -12.84 20.55 2.92
N ALA A 399 -12.77 20.26 1.64
CA ALA A 399 -13.20 18.97 1.08
C ALA A 399 -12.40 17.76 1.60
N TYR A 400 -11.25 17.96 2.23
CA TYR A 400 -10.40 16.92 2.80
C TYR A 400 -10.55 16.77 4.33
N ALA A 401 -11.44 17.53 4.97
CA ALA A 401 -11.64 17.52 6.42
C ALA A 401 -11.86 16.13 7.01
N TYR A 402 -12.56 15.25 6.26
CA TYR A 402 -12.87 13.88 6.67
C TYR A 402 -11.62 13.03 6.96
N ILE A 403 -10.50 13.24 6.24
CA ILE A 403 -9.23 12.52 6.46
C ILE A 403 -8.67 12.89 7.84
N PHE A 404 -8.65 14.17 8.16
CA PHE A 404 -8.18 14.70 9.44
C PHE A 404 -9.08 14.27 10.61
N GLU A 405 -10.39 14.24 10.39
CA GLU A 405 -11.38 13.75 11.36
C GLU A 405 -11.15 12.26 11.67
N THR A 406 -10.96 11.43 10.65
CA THR A 406 -10.69 10.00 10.80
C THR A 406 -9.42 9.77 11.65
N LEU A 407 -8.31 10.42 11.29
CA LEU A 407 -7.06 10.27 12.03
C LEU A 407 -7.10 10.91 13.42
N SER A 408 -7.89 11.98 13.61
CA SER A 408 -8.15 12.56 14.93
C SER A 408 -8.87 11.57 15.85
N LYS A 409 -9.91 10.87 15.33
CA LYS A 409 -10.65 9.84 16.08
C LYS A 409 -9.77 8.63 16.38
N LEU A 410 -8.94 8.18 15.43
CA LEU A 410 -7.94 7.14 15.66
C LEU A 410 -7.00 7.51 16.81
N CYS A 411 -6.45 8.73 16.80
CA CYS A 411 -5.57 9.20 17.87
C CYS A 411 -6.30 9.30 19.22
N ALA A 412 -7.61 9.63 19.24
CA ALA A 412 -8.39 9.64 20.47
C ALA A 412 -8.55 8.22 21.07
N VAL A 413 -8.70 7.18 20.25
CA VAL A 413 -8.66 5.79 20.71
C VAL A 413 -7.28 5.46 21.27
N LEU A 414 -6.23 5.77 20.51
CA LEU A 414 -4.84 5.45 20.84
C LEU A 414 -4.34 6.16 22.10
N ALA A 415 -4.91 7.31 22.46
CA ALA A 415 -4.63 7.98 23.74
C ALA A 415 -4.97 7.13 24.98
N ILE A 416 -5.78 6.08 24.82
CA ILE A 416 -6.07 5.09 25.87
C ILE A 416 -5.43 3.75 25.52
N LYS A 417 -5.62 3.30 24.27
CA LYS A 417 -5.28 1.96 23.80
C LYS A 417 -3.78 1.70 23.82
N SER A 418 -2.94 2.72 23.61
CA SER A 418 -1.48 2.59 23.54
C SER A 418 -0.80 2.19 24.85
N THR A 419 -1.54 2.14 25.97
CA THR A 419 -1.01 1.77 27.30
C THR A 419 -1.95 0.83 28.06
N ILE A 420 -3.03 0.39 27.43
CA ILE A 420 -4.12 -0.30 28.16
C ILE A 420 -3.70 -1.69 28.64
N CYS A 421 -2.89 -2.42 27.87
CA CYS A 421 -2.46 -3.76 28.27
C CYS A 421 -1.58 -3.68 29.53
N THR A 422 -0.55 -2.85 29.53
CA THR A 422 0.34 -2.64 30.69
C THR A 422 -0.45 -2.22 31.92
N ARG A 423 -1.30 -1.19 31.80
CA ARG A 423 -2.11 -0.67 32.92
C ARG A 423 -3.11 -1.69 33.46
N THR A 424 -3.68 -2.54 32.60
CA THR A 424 -4.60 -3.60 33.00
C THR A 424 -3.87 -4.66 33.82
N ARG A 425 -2.71 -5.11 33.34
CA ARG A 425 -1.89 -6.12 34.02
C ARG A 425 -1.34 -5.62 35.36
N GLU A 426 -0.89 -4.38 35.41
CA GLU A 426 -0.43 -3.75 36.67
C GLU A 426 -1.56 -3.66 37.69
N ALA A 427 -2.74 -3.20 37.29
CA ALA A 427 -3.89 -3.09 38.18
C ALA A 427 -4.36 -4.45 38.70
N TYR A 428 -4.31 -5.49 37.86
CA TYR A 428 -4.63 -6.88 38.25
C TYR A 428 -3.59 -7.45 39.19
N ALA A 429 -2.30 -7.36 38.87
CA ALA A 429 -1.19 -7.91 39.65
C ALA A 429 -1.11 -7.31 41.07
N CYS A 430 -1.41 -6.00 41.21
CA CYS A 430 -1.44 -5.33 42.52
C CYS A 430 -2.75 -5.55 43.28
N ALA A 431 -3.76 -6.18 42.70
CA ALA A 431 -5.11 -6.31 43.23
C ALA A 431 -5.72 -4.97 43.69
N ASP A 432 -5.30 -3.85 43.06
CA ASP A 432 -5.70 -2.50 43.43
C ASP A 432 -7.09 -2.20 42.85
N ARG A 433 -8.10 -2.25 43.73
CA ARG A 433 -9.50 -2.00 43.36
C ARG A 433 -9.72 -0.63 42.73
N GLN A 434 -9.00 0.43 43.13
CA GLN A 434 -9.17 1.77 42.57
C GLN A 434 -8.57 1.85 41.16
N GLN A 435 -7.44 1.21 40.93
CA GLN A 435 -6.84 1.13 39.59
C GLN A 435 -7.70 0.27 38.66
N LEU A 436 -8.25 -0.85 39.11
CA LEU A 436 -9.21 -1.67 38.35
C LEU A 436 -10.45 -0.85 37.94
N ASP A 437 -11.03 -0.08 38.87
CA ASP A 437 -12.16 0.80 38.56
C ASP A 437 -11.81 1.88 37.52
N ARG A 438 -10.58 2.40 37.51
CA ARG A 438 -10.08 3.35 36.46
C ARG A 438 -9.96 2.65 35.12
N VAL A 439 -9.33 1.46 35.09
CA VAL A 439 -9.16 0.66 33.87
C VAL A 439 -10.52 0.28 33.28
N ILE A 440 -11.48 -0.18 34.09
CA ILE A 440 -12.86 -0.48 33.65
C ILE A 440 -13.54 0.73 33.01
N ARG A 441 -13.38 1.94 33.60
CA ARG A 441 -13.88 3.17 32.97
C ARG A 441 -13.21 3.47 31.65
N ASP A 442 -11.90 3.23 31.54
CA ASP A 442 -11.14 3.45 30.31
C ASP A 442 -11.56 2.49 29.21
N TYR A 443 -11.85 1.21 29.50
CA TYR A 443 -12.42 0.27 28.51
C TYR A 443 -13.77 0.77 27.98
N ARG A 444 -14.69 1.21 28.83
CA ARG A 444 -15.98 1.77 28.40
C ARG A 444 -15.81 2.97 27.46
N LYS A 445 -14.88 3.86 27.82
CA LYS A 445 -14.57 5.05 27.01
C LYS A 445 -13.90 4.66 25.70
N MET A 446 -12.96 3.71 25.73
CA MET A 446 -12.22 3.25 24.56
C MET A 446 -13.14 2.57 23.54
N ILE A 447 -14.08 1.74 23.97
CA ILE A 447 -15.11 1.13 23.10
C ILE A 447 -15.87 2.22 22.36
N LYS A 448 -16.41 3.21 23.06
CA LYS A 448 -17.13 4.33 22.45
C LYS A 448 -16.29 5.10 21.44
N LEU A 449 -15.05 5.42 21.78
CA LEU A 449 -14.12 6.12 20.88
C LEU A 449 -13.79 5.29 19.65
N THR A 450 -13.70 3.95 19.79
CA THR A 450 -13.45 3.05 18.67
C THR A 450 -14.65 2.98 17.72
N GLU A 451 -15.87 3.00 18.25
CA GLU A 451 -17.10 3.13 17.45
C GLU A 451 -17.14 4.47 16.69
N GLU A 452 -16.76 5.58 17.35
CA GLU A 452 -16.66 6.90 16.69
C GLU A 452 -15.59 6.91 15.58
N PHE A 453 -14.46 6.26 15.80
CA PHE A 453 -13.41 6.08 14.79
C PHE A 453 -13.93 5.23 13.61
N TYR A 454 -14.58 4.11 13.88
CA TYR A 454 -15.17 3.25 12.85
C TYR A 454 -16.10 4.03 11.91
N TYR A 455 -17.01 4.83 12.45
CA TYR A 455 -17.93 5.62 11.63
C TYR A 455 -17.25 6.73 10.84
N ALA A 456 -16.20 7.34 11.39
CA ALA A 456 -15.39 8.32 10.65
C ALA A 456 -14.63 7.65 9.50
N PHE A 457 -14.02 6.50 9.76
CA PHE A 457 -13.30 5.71 8.77
C PHE A 457 -14.22 5.16 7.67
N ARG A 458 -15.40 4.67 8.04
CA ARG A 458 -16.44 4.27 7.09
C ARG A 458 -16.82 5.43 6.16
N ARG A 459 -17.04 6.63 6.69
CA ARG A 459 -17.32 7.83 5.89
C ARG A 459 -16.18 8.14 4.92
N GLN A 460 -14.92 8.10 5.37
CA GLN A 460 -13.74 8.26 4.52
C GLN A 460 -13.73 7.24 3.38
N TRP A 461 -13.95 5.96 3.70
CA TRP A 461 -13.95 4.90 2.70
C TRP A 461 -14.97 5.14 1.59
N TYR A 462 -16.23 5.42 1.95
CA TYR A 462 -17.29 5.65 0.98
C TYR A 462 -17.17 6.97 0.18
N GLN A 463 -16.36 7.90 0.63
CA GLN A 463 -16.03 9.12 -0.15
C GLN A 463 -14.96 8.87 -1.20
N GLU A 464 -14.14 7.84 -1.04
CA GLU A 464 -13.00 7.57 -1.91
C GLU A 464 -13.16 6.29 -2.73
N ASN A 465 -13.82 5.28 -2.19
CA ASN A 465 -13.85 3.94 -2.75
C ASN A 465 -15.26 3.45 -3.02
N LYS A 466 -15.35 2.40 -3.84
CA LYS A 466 -16.57 1.58 -3.91
C LYS A 466 -16.83 0.93 -2.54
N PRO A 467 -18.09 0.55 -2.22
CA PRO A 467 -18.42 -0.06 -0.94
C PRO A 467 -17.68 -1.36 -0.64
N HIS A 468 -17.36 -2.13 -1.67
CA HIS A 468 -16.68 -3.42 -1.56
C HIS A 468 -15.31 -3.27 -0.87
N GLY A 469 -14.94 -4.29 -0.09
CA GLY A 469 -13.69 -4.31 0.67
C GLY A 469 -13.79 -3.64 2.05
N PHE A 470 -14.83 -2.85 2.32
CA PHE A 470 -15.05 -2.32 3.67
C PHE A 470 -15.51 -3.38 4.65
N ASP A 471 -16.12 -4.46 4.17
CA ASP A 471 -16.46 -5.67 4.95
C ASP A 471 -15.25 -6.26 5.69
N VAL A 472 -14.05 -6.13 5.13
CA VAL A 472 -12.80 -6.50 5.83
C VAL A 472 -12.55 -5.59 7.04
N GLN A 473 -12.84 -4.30 6.90
CA GLN A 473 -12.71 -3.35 8.01
C GLN A 473 -13.80 -3.55 9.06
N ASP A 474 -15.01 -3.93 8.64
CA ASP A 474 -16.10 -4.34 9.55
C ASP A 474 -15.64 -5.52 10.43
N ALA A 475 -15.06 -6.54 9.83
CA ALA A 475 -14.54 -7.71 10.56
C ALA A 475 -13.39 -7.33 11.50
N ARG A 476 -12.44 -6.52 11.06
CA ARG A 476 -11.25 -6.13 11.84
C ARG A 476 -11.62 -5.24 13.02
N ILE A 477 -12.33 -4.15 12.78
CA ILE A 477 -12.67 -3.17 13.83
C ILE A 477 -13.82 -3.71 14.70
N GLY A 478 -14.78 -4.42 14.11
CA GLY A 478 -15.85 -5.09 14.85
C GLY A 478 -15.31 -6.15 15.80
N GLY A 479 -14.36 -6.96 15.35
CA GLY A 479 -13.66 -7.93 16.21
C GLY A 479 -12.87 -7.25 17.34
N LEU A 480 -12.18 -6.14 17.05
CA LEU A 480 -11.49 -5.35 18.07
C LEU A 480 -12.46 -4.81 19.14
N ILE A 481 -13.59 -4.23 18.73
CA ILE A 481 -14.62 -3.73 19.65
C ILE A 481 -15.16 -4.88 20.50
N GLN A 482 -15.45 -6.04 19.90
CA GLN A 482 -15.94 -7.20 20.65
C GLN A 482 -14.88 -7.72 21.63
N ARG A 483 -13.60 -7.77 21.25
CA ARG A 483 -12.52 -8.15 22.16
C ARG A 483 -12.40 -7.18 23.35
N MET A 484 -12.54 -5.87 23.11
CA MET A 484 -12.56 -4.90 24.21
C MET A 484 -13.75 -5.12 25.17
N ARG A 485 -14.93 -5.50 24.64
CA ARG A 485 -16.10 -5.82 25.45
C ARG A 485 -15.86 -7.07 26.31
N SER A 486 -15.30 -8.13 25.72
CA SER A 486 -14.96 -9.36 26.45
C SER A 486 -13.93 -9.10 27.57
N CYS A 487 -12.91 -8.27 27.32
CA CYS A 487 -11.96 -7.87 28.37
C CYS A 487 -12.65 -7.06 29.48
N LEU A 488 -13.53 -6.12 29.12
CA LEU A 488 -14.30 -5.33 30.08
C LEU A 488 -15.18 -6.21 30.97
N GLU A 489 -15.85 -7.19 30.40
CA GLU A 489 -16.71 -8.16 31.11
C GLU A 489 -15.88 -8.97 32.11
N ARG A 490 -14.78 -9.58 31.68
CA ARG A 490 -13.84 -10.33 32.55
C ARG A 490 -13.30 -9.48 33.72
N LEU A 491 -12.91 -8.22 33.45
CA LEU A 491 -12.47 -7.29 34.50
C LEU A 491 -13.59 -6.93 35.48
N THR A 492 -14.83 -6.83 34.99
CA THR A 492 -16.00 -6.53 35.82
C THR A 492 -16.35 -7.70 36.72
N GLU A 493 -16.37 -8.93 36.18
CA GLU A 493 -16.57 -10.18 36.93
C GLU A 493 -15.51 -10.37 38.02
N TYR A 494 -14.22 -10.15 37.68
CA TYR A 494 -13.15 -10.23 38.68
C TYR A 494 -13.30 -9.13 39.75
N ARG A 495 -13.65 -7.93 39.37
CA ARG A 495 -13.84 -6.80 40.28
C ARG A 495 -15.02 -6.98 41.24
N SER A 496 -16.11 -7.66 40.83
CA SER A 496 -17.29 -8.01 41.64
C SER A 496 -17.05 -9.23 42.52
N GLY A 497 -16.10 -10.08 42.18
CA GLY A 497 -15.80 -11.34 42.89
C GLY A 497 -16.61 -12.53 42.31
N ASP A 498 -17.15 -12.40 41.12
CA ASP A 498 -17.84 -13.49 40.40
C ASP A 498 -16.85 -14.51 39.84
N ILE A 499 -15.60 -14.09 39.61
CA ILE A 499 -14.44 -14.95 39.30
C ILE A 499 -13.25 -14.55 40.16
N ASP A 500 -12.42 -15.54 40.52
CA ASP A 500 -11.27 -15.36 41.40
C ASP A 500 -10.01 -14.95 40.63
N THR A 501 -9.89 -15.34 39.34
CA THR A 501 -8.70 -15.12 38.52
C THR A 501 -9.03 -14.82 37.05
N ILE A 502 -8.08 -14.18 36.37
CA ILE A 502 -8.10 -13.99 34.90
C ILE A 502 -6.81 -14.60 34.34
N PRO A 503 -6.83 -15.88 33.92
CA PRO A 503 -5.62 -16.60 33.49
C PRO A 503 -4.80 -15.89 32.43
N GLU A 504 -5.43 -15.18 31.51
CA GLU A 504 -4.76 -14.39 30.46
C GLU A 504 -3.88 -13.26 31.03
N LEU A 505 -4.19 -12.76 32.22
CA LEU A 505 -3.40 -11.73 32.92
C LEU A 505 -2.31 -12.31 33.80
N GLU A 506 -2.35 -13.61 34.10
CA GLU A 506 -1.34 -14.32 34.91
C GLU A 506 -0.17 -14.82 34.05
N GLU A 507 -0.39 -15.02 32.76
CA GLU A 507 0.64 -15.49 31.86
C GLU A 507 1.70 -14.41 31.62
N THR A 508 2.97 -14.81 31.64
CA THR A 508 4.11 -13.90 31.41
C THR A 508 4.21 -13.58 29.91
N ILE A 509 4.18 -12.29 29.57
CA ILE A 509 4.41 -11.84 28.18
C ILE A 509 5.92 -11.79 27.91
N VAL A 510 6.36 -12.53 26.90
CA VAL A 510 7.72 -12.46 26.37
C VAL A 510 7.81 -11.31 25.38
N PRO A 511 8.80 -10.42 25.49
CA PRO A 511 8.95 -9.31 24.56
C PRO A 511 9.07 -9.76 23.09
N PHE A 512 8.23 -9.20 22.21
CA PHE A 512 8.27 -9.50 20.77
C PHE A 512 9.52 -8.95 20.09
N ALA A 513 9.89 -7.69 20.40
CA ALA A 513 11.04 -7.01 19.84
C ALA A 513 11.52 -5.91 20.77
N GLU A 514 12.80 -5.57 20.68
CA GLU A 514 13.38 -4.43 21.42
C GLU A 514 13.10 -3.08 20.75
N GLN A 515 12.71 -3.10 19.49
CA GLN A 515 12.44 -1.89 18.68
C GLN A 515 10.99 -1.88 18.19
N LEU A 516 10.46 -0.67 17.96
CA LEU A 516 9.14 -0.49 17.36
C LEU A 516 9.04 -1.27 16.04
N PRO A 517 8.12 -2.25 15.93
CA PRO A 517 8.00 -3.07 14.73
C PRO A 517 7.40 -2.29 13.57
N VAL A 518 7.75 -2.72 12.36
CA VAL A 518 6.98 -2.40 11.17
C VAL A 518 6.01 -3.56 10.96
N CYS A 519 4.73 -3.32 11.23
CA CYS A 519 3.70 -4.34 11.15
C CYS A 519 2.67 -3.98 10.09
N ASN A 520 2.73 -4.66 8.93
CA ASN A 520 1.77 -4.45 7.86
C ASN A 520 0.53 -5.34 8.01
N SER A 521 0.71 -6.55 8.54
CA SER A 521 -0.38 -7.51 8.69
C SER A 521 -1.22 -7.22 9.94
N TRP A 522 -2.53 -7.17 9.75
CA TRP A 522 -3.48 -7.13 10.86
C TRP A 522 -3.40 -8.40 11.71
N ALA A 523 -3.34 -9.56 11.07
CA ALA A 523 -3.32 -10.86 11.75
C ALA A 523 -2.13 -10.99 12.72
N ASP A 524 -0.95 -10.48 12.32
CA ASP A 524 0.26 -10.53 13.16
C ASP A 524 0.17 -9.64 14.41
N SER A 525 -0.76 -8.69 14.42
CA SER A 525 -0.91 -7.73 15.53
C SER A 525 -2.01 -8.11 16.52
N VAL A 526 -3.06 -8.78 16.06
CA VAL A 526 -4.32 -8.92 16.80
C VAL A 526 -4.29 -10.04 17.84
N SER A 527 -3.53 -11.11 17.59
CA SER A 527 -3.45 -12.27 18.48
C SER A 527 -2.19 -13.07 18.22
N SER A 528 -1.65 -13.70 19.25
CA SER A 528 -0.64 -14.76 19.15
C SER A 528 -1.24 -16.12 18.74
N ASN A 529 -2.57 -16.25 18.76
CA ASN A 529 -3.26 -17.44 18.27
C ASN A 529 -3.35 -17.45 16.74
N VAL A 530 -3.54 -18.63 16.18
CA VAL A 530 -3.66 -18.81 14.72
C VAL A 530 -4.93 -18.13 14.21
N MET A 531 -4.76 -17.13 13.37
CA MET A 531 -5.82 -16.46 12.63
C MET A 531 -5.74 -16.93 11.18
N VAL A 532 -6.54 -17.93 10.80
CA VAL A 532 -6.52 -18.55 9.46
C VAL A 532 -7.48 -17.82 8.51
#